data_52227567e65f76518deb9c918279fe0b
#
_entry.id   52227567e65f76518deb9c918279fe0b
#
_cell.length_a   1.000
_cell.length_b   1.000
_cell.length_c   1.000
_cell.angle_alpha   90.00
_cell.angle_beta   90.00
_cell.angle_gamma   90.00
#
_symmetry.space_group_name_H-M   'P 1'
#
loop_
_entity.id
_entity.type
_entity.pdbx_description
1 polymer ?
#
loop_
_entity_poly.entity_id
_entity_poly.type
_entity_poly.pdbx_seq_one_letter_code
_entity_poly.pdbx_strand_id
1 'polypeptide(L)'
;MTCRRRWRCCARRNSSCRCSSTISVTDSRRHPPGATTDNPQDAAPDAGTIEADVRRWLERAVIGLNLCPFAKAVHAKQQVRIVVSDATTERALLEQLGEELALLRDTPAETIDTTLLVHPQVLGDFLDYNDFLDDADGLVEAMDLDGVLQVASFHPDYQFADSAPDDPANLTNRAPWPILHLLREASIDRAVAAYPEPDAIIERNIATVRELGFEGFRALLADKATH
;
A
#
# COMPACT_ATOMS: atom_id res chain seq x y z
N MET A 1 -18.24 -19.46 0.01
CA MET A 1 -16.94 -18.80 -0.27
C MET A 1 -16.45 -18.21 1.04
N THR A 2 -15.32 -18.69 1.56
CA THR A 2 -14.82 -18.26 2.87
C THR A 2 -14.32 -16.81 2.82
N CYS A 3 -14.46 -16.06 3.90
CA CYS A 3 -14.02 -14.67 4.09
C CYS A 3 -12.56 -14.42 3.62
N ARG A 4 -11.68 -15.43 3.73
CA ARG A 4 -10.30 -15.45 3.23
C ARG A 4 -10.17 -15.10 1.74
N ARG A 5 -11.06 -15.65 0.88
CA ARG A 5 -11.04 -15.38 -0.57
C ARG A 5 -11.50 -13.95 -0.90
N ARG A 6 -12.34 -13.35 -0.06
CA ARG A 6 -12.89 -12.02 -0.30
C ARG A 6 -11.87 -10.91 0.02
N TRP A 7 -11.05 -11.08 1.07
CA TRP A 7 -9.94 -10.17 1.39
C TRP A 7 -8.82 -10.26 0.34
N ARG A 8 -8.43 -11.46 -0.06
CA ARG A 8 -7.53 -11.68 -1.21
C ARG A 8 -8.11 -11.11 -2.51
N CYS A 9 -9.42 -11.22 -2.74
CA CYS A 9 -10.09 -10.70 -3.93
C CYS A 9 -10.18 -9.17 -3.93
N CYS A 10 -10.24 -8.51 -2.78
CA CYS A 10 -10.24 -7.05 -2.67
C CYS A 10 -8.83 -6.47 -2.90
N ALA A 11 -7.80 -7.17 -2.44
CA ALA A 11 -6.40 -6.88 -2.77
C ALA A 11 -6.03 -7.29 -4.21
N ARG A 12 -6.75 -8.27 -4.82
CA ARG A 12 -6.45 -8.87 -6.13
C ARG A 12 -7.47 -8.55 -7.23
N ARG A 13 -8.39 -7.60 -7.08
CA ARG A 13 -9.36 -7.30 -8.16
C ARG A 13 -8.74 -6.79 -9.45
N ASN A 14 -7.43 -6.54 -9.49
CA ASN A 14 -6.72 -6.16 -10.70
C ASN A 14 -6.15 -7.34 -11.53
N SER A 15 -6.12 -8.58 -11.01
CA SER A 15 -5.33 -9.66 -11.63
C SER A 15 -6.05 -10.56 -12.64
N SER A 16 -7.28 -10.28 -13.09
CA SER A 16 -7.92 -11.19 -14.06
C SER A 16 -8.95 -10.55 -14.97
N CYS A 17 -8.51 -9.66 -15.86
CA CYS A 17 -9.19 -9.39 -17.12
C CYS A 17 -8.18 -8.95 -18.18
N ARG A 18 -7.52 -9.93 -18.84
CA ARG A 18 -6.87 -9.64 -20.13
C ARG A 18 -7.96 -9.40 -21.15
N CYS A 19 -8.27 -8.15 -21.39
CA CYS A 19 -8.99 -7.76 -22.59
C CYS A 19 -7.96 -7.25 -23.61
N SER A 20 -7.68 -8.07 -24.62
CA SER A 20 -6.87 -7.70 -25.77
C SER A 20 -7.56 -6.55 -26.50
N SER A 21 -7.00 -5.37 -26.40
CA SER A 21 -7.34 -4.25 -27.27
C SER A 21 -6.04 -3.60 -27.72
N THR A 22 -5.66 -3.89 -28.95
CA THR A 22 -4.57 -3.27 -29.70
C THR A 22 -4.89 -1.78 -29.87
N ILE A 23 -4.24 -0.90 -29.12
CA ILE A 23 -4.26 0.53 -29.41
C ILE A 23 -2.86 0.90 -29.91
N SER A 24 -2.77 1.26 -31.19
CA SER A 24 -1.59 1.86 -31.80
C SER A 24 -1.38 3.25 -31.20
N VAL A 25 -0.31 3.44 -30.44
CA VAL A 25 0.15 4.75 -30.00
C VAL A 25 1.23 5.22 -30.93
N THR A 26 0.92 6.27 -31.71
CA THR A 26 1.88 7.02 -32.51
C THR A 26 2.79 7.84 -31.60
N ASP A 27 4.07 7.54 -31.70
CA ASP A 27 5.19 8.30 -31.18
C ASP A 27 5.16 9.78 -31.65
N SER A 28 5.24 10.71 -30.72
CA SER A 28 5.81 12.06 -30.95
C SER A 28 5.72 12.90 -29.68
N ARG A 29 6.82 12.98 -28.91
CA ARG A 29 7.30 14.29 -28.38
C ARG A 29 8.69 14.17 -27.79
N ARG A 30 9.68 14.66 -28.54
CA ARG A 30 11.04 14.96 -28.05
C ARG A 30 10.95 16.11 -27.04
N HIS A 31 11.47 15.91 -25.84
CA HIS A 31 11.77 17.00 -24.93
C HIS A 31 13.16 17.58 -25.24
N PRO A 32 13.34 18.89 -25.24
CA PRO A 32 14.66 19.51 -25.37
C PRO A 32 15.44 19.42 -24.05
N PRO A 33 16.77 19.26 -24.09
CA PRO A 33 17.61 19.33 -22.90
C PRO A 33 17.87 20.79 -22.52
N GLY A 34 17.71 21.12 -21.25
CA GLY A 34 18.25 22.38 -20.75
C GLY A 34 17.41 23.03 -19.64
N ALA A 35 17.85 22.87 -18.41
CA ALA A 35 18.11 23.90 -17.43
C ALA A 35 18.29 23.24 -16.06
N THR A 36 19.53 23.06 -15.63
CA THR A 36 19.90 22.83 -14.23
C THR A 36 19.61 24.11 -13.47
N THR A 37 18.56 24.09 -12.65
CA THR A 37 18.42 25.04 -11.55
C THR A 37 18.54 24.22 -10.27
N ASP A 38 19.76 24.21 -9.69
CA ASP A 38 20.01 23.78 -8.32
C ASP A 38 19.22 24.68 -7.36
N ASN A 39 17.97 24.32 -7.11
CA ASN A 39 17.19 24.91 -6.02
C ASN A 39 17.25 23.89 -4.85
N PRO A 40 17.74 24.29 -3.65
CA PRO A 40 17.82 23.39 -2.49
C PRO A 40 16.47 22.82 -2.03
N GLN A 41 15.36 23.26 -2.62
CA GLN A 41 14.00 22.80 -2.32
C GLN A 41 13.54 21.61 -3.17
N ASP A 42 14.33 21.16 -4.17
CA ASP A 42 13.99 20.02 -5.04
C ASP A 42 14.75 18.72 -4.63
N ALA A 43 15.37 18.68 -3.45
CA ALA A 43 15.93 17.44 -2.92
C ALA A 43 14.79 16.46 -2.61
N ALA A 44 14.91 15.22 -3.12
CA ALA A 44 13.98 14.14 -2.75
C ALA A 44 13.91 14.04 -1.21
N PRO A 45 12.71 13.82 -0.63
CA PRO A 45 12.55 13.76 0.82
C PRO A 45 13.40 12.62 1.39
N ASP A 46 14.02 12.88 2.53
CA ASP A 46 14.83 11.89 3.23
C ASP A 46 13.97 10.78 3.85
N ALA A 47 14.60 9.65 4.19
CA ALA A 47 13.91 8.49 4.74
C ALA A 47 13.12 8.81 6.02
N GLY A 48 13.59 9.75 6.85
CA GLY A 48 12.88 10.16 8.06
C GLY A 48 11.59 10.91 7.76
N THR A 49 11.60 11.78 6.76
CA THR A 49 10.40 12.48 6.27
C THR A 49 9.39 11.49 5.69
N ILE A 50 9.85 10.53 4.87
CA ILE A 50 8.99 9.49 4.29
C ILE A 50 8.35 8.62 5.38
N GLU A 51 9.14 8.18 6.37
CA GLU A 51 8.61 7.41 7.51
C GLU A 51 7.57 8.21 8.29
N ALA A 52 7.81 9.49 8.53
CA ALA A 52 6.87 10.38 9.23
C ALA A 52 5.55 10.54 8.46
N ASP A 53 5.60 10.66 7.13
CA ASP A 53 4.40 10.72 6.28
C ASP A 53 3.58 9.43 6.35
N VAL A 54 4.24 8.27 6.27
CA VAL A 54 3.58 6.95 6.37
C VAL A 54 2.98 6.75 7.76
N ARG A 55 3.68 7.16 8.80
CA ARG A 55 3.17 7.10 10.19
C ARG A 55 1.95 8.00 10.37
N ARG A 56 1.98 9.21 9.82
CA ARG A 56 0.84 10.14 9.83
C ARG A 56 -0.36 9.56 9.07
N TRP A 57 -0.15 8.97 7.91
CA TRP A 57 -1.19 8.28 7.15
C TRP A 57 -1.79 7.11 7.93
N LEU A 58 -0.96 6.25 8.52
CA LEU A 58 -1.40 5.15 9.36
C LEU A 58 -2.28 5.64 10.53
N GLU A 59 -1.82 6.66 11.24
CA GLU A 59 -2.51 7.18 12.44
C GLU A 59 -3.80 7.95 12.09
N ARG A 60 -3.75 8.83 11.09
CA ARG A 60 -4.87 9.72 10.79
C ARG A 60 -5.91 9.10 9.86
N ALA A 61 -5.45 8.42 8.80
CA ALA A 61 -6.35 7.80 7.84
C ALA A 61 -6.73 6.37 8.25
N VAL A 62 -5.76 5.44 8.34
CA VAL A 62 -6.07 4.03 8.55
C VAL A 62 -6.73 3.80 9.91
N ILE A 63 -6.15 4.35 10.99
CA ILE A 63 -6.67 4.21 12.35
C ILE A 63 -7.76 5.25 12.63
N GLY A 64 -7.52 6.52 12.27
CA GLY A 64 -8.41 7.64 12.58
C GLY A 64 -9.78 7.52 11.92
N LEU A 65 -9.85 7.09 10.66
CA LEU A 65 -11.10 6.79 9.96
C LEU A 65 -11.60 5.35 10.18
N ASN A 66 -10.85 4.56 10.96
CA ASN A 66 -11.16 3.14 11.21
C ASN A 66 -11.27 2.31 9.91
N LEU A 67 -10.43 2.60 8.91
CA LEU A 67 -10.38 1.84 7.65
C LEU A 67 -9.89 0.41 7.88
N CYS A 68 -8.99 0.22 8.87
CA CYS A 68 -8.59 -1.10 9.34
C CYS A 68 -8.82 -1.18 10.86
N PRO A 69 -9.87 -1.85 11.34
CA PRO A 69 -10.18 -1.92 12.77
C PRO A 69 -9.10 -2.65 13.58
N PHE A 70 -8.22 -3.39 12.90
CA PHE A 70 -7.16 -4.19 13.53
C PHE A 70 -5.87 -3.39 13.72
N ALA A 71 -5.62 -2.37 12.89
CA ALA A 71 -4.39 -1.58 12.89
C ALA A 71 -4.13 -0.88 14.24
N LYS A 72 -5.18 -0.40 14.92
CA LYS A 72 -5.05 0.33 16.18
C LYS A 72 -4.37 -0.49 17.28
N ALA A 73 -4.73 -1.77 17.42
CA ALA A 73 -4.18 -2.64 18.48
C ALA A 73 -2.70 -2.97 18.22
N VAL A 74 -2.35 -3.25 16.96
CA VAL A 74 -0.98 -3.56 16.54
C VAL A 74 -0.09 -2.32 16.65
N HIS A 75 -0.59 -1.15 16.25
CA HIS A 75 0.11 0.13 16.38
C HIS A 75 0.36 0.50 17.84
N ALA A 76 -0.64 0.39 18.71
CA ALA A 76 -0.51 0.70 20.14
C ALA A 76 0.51 -0.19 20.87
N LYS A 77 0.73 -1.42 20.39
CA LYS A 77 1.73 -2.35 20.90
C LYS A 77 3.11 -2.17 20.25
N GLN A 78 3.27 -1.19 19.34
CA GLN A 78 4.52 -0.94 18.60
C GLN A 78 4.99 -2.15 17.76
N GLN A 79 4.07 -2.92 17.22
CA GLN A 79 4.32 -4.13 16.43
C GLN A 79 4.29 -3.85 14.90
N VAL A 80 4.18 -2.59 14.49
CA VAL A 80 4.26 -2.15 13.10
C VAL A 80 5.69 -1.75 12.78
N ARG A 81 6.34 -2.49 11.89
CA ARG A 81 7.64 -2.14 11.33
C ARG A 81 7.44 -1.27 10.07
N ILE A 82 8.08 -0.11 9.98
CA ILE A 82 8.12 0.73 8.77
C ILE A 82 9.56 0.71 8.26
N VAL A 83 9.75 0.38 7.00
CA VAL A 83 11.04 0.32 6.32
C VAL A 83 10.97 1.17 5.06
N VAL A 84 11.85 2.13 4.93
CA VAL A 84 12.01 2.92 3.72
C VAL A 84 13.11 2.29 2.89
N SER A 85 12.75 1.81 1.71
CA SER A 85 13.65 1.17 0.75
C SER A 85 14.50 2.20 0.03
N ASP A 86 15.74 1.87 -0.21
CA ASP A 86 16.66 2.60 -1.09
C ASP A 86 16.76 1.96 -2.49
N ALA A 87 15.95 0.92 -2.76
CA ALA A 87 15.90 0.25 -4.04
C ALA A 87 15.50 1.22 -5.16
N THR A 88 16.26 1.22 -6.24
CA THR A 88 16.01 2.02 -7.45
C THR A 88 15.63 1.15 -8.65
N THR A 89 15.53 -0.16 -8.47
CA THR A 89 15.11 -1.13 -9.48
C THR A 89 14.14 -2.13 -8.88
N GLU A 90 13.23 -2.65 -9.70
CA GLU A 90 12.27 -3.70 -9.30
C GLU A 90 12.97 -4.94 -8.74
N ARG A 91 14.08 -5.34 -9.34
CA ARG A 91 14.88 -6.47 -8.88
C ARG A 91 15.42 -6.24 -7.45
N ALA A 92 15.99 -5.08 -7.18
CA ALA A 92 16.49 -4.76 -5.84
C ALA A 92 15.35 -4.70 -4.81
N LEU A 93 14.17 -4.18 -5.21
CA LEU A 93 12.98 -4.17 -4.37
C LEU A 93 12.47 -5.60 -4.10
N LEU A 94 12.48 -6.49 -5.11
CA LEU A 94 12.05 -7.88 -4.94
C LEU A 94 13.01 -8.65 -4.01
N GLU A 95 14.32 -8.42 -4.13
CA GLU A 95 15.34 -8.98 -3.23
C GLU A 95 15.09 -8.51 -1.77
N GLN A 96 14.86 -7.21 -1.56
CA GLN A 96 14.55 -6.65 -0.25
C GLN A 96 13.21 -7.15 0.30
N LEU A 97 12.19 -7.31 -0.55
CA LEU A 97 10.91 -7.91 -0.16
C LEU A 97 11.10 -9.31 0.40
N GLY A 98 11.97 -10.13 -0.24
CA GLY A 98 12.32 -11.46 0.24
C GLY A 98 12.98 -11.43 1.63
N GLU A 99 13.88 -10.48 1.87
CA GLU A 99 14.53 -10.29 3.17
C GLU A 99 13.51 -9.91 4.25
N GLU A 100 12.60 -8.96 3.96
CA GLU A 100 11.57 -8.54 4.92
C GLU A 100 10.52 -9.62 5.16
N LEU A 101 10.16 -10.44 4.16
CA LEU A 101 9.29 -11.61 4.33
C LEU A 101 9.96 -12.66 5.24
N ALA A 102 11.25 -12.96 5.03
CA ALA A 102 12.00 -13.87 5.88
C ALA A 102 12.10 -13.34 7.31
N LEU A 103 12.42 -12.05 7.49
CA LEU A 103 12.47 -11.41 8.79
C LEU A 103 11.10 -11.48 9.50
N LEU A 104 10.02 -11.17 8.79
CA LEU A 104 8.67 -11.23 9.35
C LEU A 104 8.32 -12.66 9.75
N ARG A 105 8.62 -13.68 8.92
CA ARG A 105 8.40 -15.09 9.25
C ARG A 105 9.11 -15.51 10.54
N ASP A 106 10.38 -15.13 10.68
CA ASP A 106 11.28 -15.62 11.74
C ASP A 106 11.14 -14.81 13.06
N THR A 107 10.46 -13.66 13.02
CA THR A 107 10.24 -12.83 14.19
C THR A 107 8.87 -13.13 14.84
N PRO A 108 8.77 -13.23 16.18
CA PRO A 108 7.48 -13.41 16.85
C PRO A 108 6.51 -12.24 16.57
N ALA A 109 5.21 -12.54 16.43
CA ALA A 109 4.17 -11.54 16.16
C ALA A 109 4.06 -10.48 17.29
N GLU A 110 4.45 -10.85 18.50
CA GLU A 110 4.51 -9.94 19.65
C GLU A 110 5.58 -8.85 19.50
N THR A 111 6.56 -9.09 18.63
CA THR A 111 7.64 -8.13 18.33
C THR A 111 7.34 -7.38 17.04
N ILE A 112 7.06 -8.09 15.94
CA ILE A 112 6.68 -7.51 14.64
C ILE A 112 5.48 -8.31 14.12
N ASP A 113 4.31 -7.70 14.12
CA ASP A 113 3.10 -8.32 13.59
C ASP A 113 2.93 -8.04 12.09
N THR A 114 3.41 -6.88 11.63
CA THR A 114 3.30 -6.45 10.25
C THR A 114 4.44 -5.52 9.83
N THR A 115 4.78 -5.51 8.52
CA THR A 115 5.80 -4.61 7.95
C THR A 115 5.20 -3.78 6.81
N LEU A 116 5.47 -2.48 6.82
CA LEU A 116 5.21 -1.55 5.71
C LEU A 116 6.55 -1.29 5.00
N LEU A 117 6.76 -1.92 3.85
CA LEU A 117 7.93 -1.69 2.99
C LEU A 117 7.59 -0.58 2.00
N VAL A 118 8.13 0.61 2.26
CA VAL A 118 7.92 1.84 1.48
C VAL A 118 9.03 1.95 0.44
N HIS A 119 8.70 2.13 -0.85
CA HIS A 119 9.68 2.15 -1.93
C HIS A 119 9.55 3.41 -2.81
N PRO A 120 10.06 4.56 -2.33
CA PRO A 120 9.81 5.86 -2.93
C PRO A 120 10.50 6.08 -4.28
N GLN A 121 11.51 5.28 -4.62
CA GLN A 121 12.37 5.50 -5.80
C GLN A 121 12.07 4.54 -6.96
N VAL A 122 11.15 3.59 -6.80
CA VAL A 122 10.82 2.57 -7.81
C VAL A 122 9.31 2.34 -7.83
N LEU A 123 8.76 1.99 -9.00
CA LEU A 123 7.32 1.73 -9.18
C LEU A 123 6.45 2.94 -8.78
N GLY A 124 6.85 4.13 -9.21
CA GLY A 124 6.07 5.36 -9.03
C GLY A 124 4.86 5.45 -9.95
N ASP A 125 4.85 4.73 -11.09
CA ASP A 125 3.66 4.53 -11.92
C ASP A 125 2.80 3.41 -11.33
N PHE A 126 1.49 3.63 -11.28
CA PHE A 126 0.57 2.66 -10.65
C PHE A 126 0.43 1.38 -11.46
N LEU A 127 0.51 1.43 -12.79
CA LEU A 127 0.38 0.23 -13.62
C LEU A 127 1.61 -0.66 -13.49
N ASP A 128 2.81 -0.06 -13.52
CA ASP A 128 4.06 -0.79 -13.28
C ASP A 128 4.06 -1.41 -11.87
N TYR A 129 3.59 -0.65 -10.87
CA TYR A 129 3.42 -1.16 -9.50
C TYR A 129 2.44 -2.34 -9.44
N ASN A 130 1.31 -2.23 -10.14
CA ASN A 130 0.30 -3.29 -10.16
C ASN A 130 0.81 -4.57 -10.84
N ASP A 131 1.60 -4.45 -11.93
CA ASP A 131 2.21 -5.59 -12.59
C ASP A 131 3.26 -6.27 -11.71
N PHE A 132 4.03 -5.50 -10.93
CA PHE A 132 5.00 -6.02 -9.96
C PHE A 132 4.36 -6.85 -8.83
N LEU A 133 3.07 -6.65 -8.53
CA LEU A 133 2.39 -7.47 -7.49
C LEU A 133 2.32 -8.95 -7.86
N ASP A 134 2.34 -9.30 -9.14
CA ASP A 134 2.41 -10.71 -9.59
C ASP A 134 3.79 -11.32 -9.22
N ASP A 135 4.88 -10.55 -9.34
CA ASP A 135 6.22 -10.97 -8.92
C ASP A 135 6.31 -11.09 -7.38
N ALA A 136 5.69 -10.15 -6.65
CA ALA A 136 5.64 -10.20 -5.19
C ALA A 136 4.86 -11.43 -4.68
N ASP A 137 3.71 -11.74 -5.28
CA ASP A 137 2.93 -12.94 -4.97
C ASP A 137 3.72 -14.21 -5.34
N GLY A 138 4.38 -14.23 -6.51
CA GLY A 138 5.25 -15.34 -6.94
C GLY A 138 6.41 -15.59 -5.96
N LEU A 139 6.97 -14.53 -5.38
CA LEU A 139 8.02 -14.64 -4.35
C LEU A 139 7.48 -15.27 -3.06
N VAL A 140 6.28 -14.88 -2.60
CA VAL A 140 5.62 -15.48 -1.43
C VAL A 140 5.42 -16.98 -1.64
N GLU A 141 4.95 -17.39 -2.84
CA GLU A 141 4.80 -18.80 -3.20
C GLU A 141 6.15 -19.55 -3.26
N ALA A 142 7.17 -18.95 -3.89
CA ALA A 142 8.51 -19.53 -4.02
C ALA A 142 9.22 -19.72 -2.66
N MET A 143 8.86 -18.91 -1.65
CA MET A 143 9.36 -19.01 -0.29
C MET A 143 8.54 -19.96 0.61
N ASP A 144 7.55 -20.68 0.06
CA ASP A 144 6.61 -21.53 0.82
C ASP A 144 5.85 -20.75 1.92
N LEU A 145 5.52 -19.47 1.66
CA LEU A 145 4.84 -18.59 2.60
C LEU A 145 3.34 -18.42 2.30
N ASP A 146 2.81 -19.09 1.26
CA ASP A 146 1.36 -19.06 0.97
C ASP A 146 0.56 -19.64 2.15
N GLY A 147 -0.43 -18.90 2.61
CA GLY A 147 -1.19 -19.24 3.81
C GLY A 147 -0.52 -18.85 5.14
N VAL A 148 0.70 -18.33 5.11
CA VAL A 148 1.45 -17.82 6.29
C VAL A 148 1.56 -16.31 6.27
N LEU A 149 2.03 -15.75 5.16
CA LEU A 149 2.15 -14.32 4.91
C LEU A 149 1.42 -13.94 3.63
N GLN A 150 1.02 -12.68 3.54
CA GLN A 150 0.49 -12.09 2.30
C GLN A 150 1.00 -10.66 2.13
N VAL A 151 1.01 -10.17 0.89
CA VAL A 151 1.31 -8.79 0.54
C VAL A 151 0.03 -8.08 0.17
N ALA A 152 -0.27 -6.95 0.85
CA ALA A 152 -1.31 -6.01 0.47
C ALA A 152 -0.68 -4.76 -0.15
N SER A 153 -1.42 -4.10 -1.05
CA SER A 153 -0.91 -3.03 -1.89
C SER A 153 -1.51 -1.67 -1.52
N PHE A 154 -0.63 -0.65 -1.42
CA PHE A 154 -1.02 0.76 -1.29
C PHE A 154 -0.16 1.61 -2.21
N HIS A 155 -0.79 2.56 -2.91
CA HIS A 155 -0.09 3.43 -3.85
C HIS A 155 -0.73 4.83 -3.86
N PRO A 156 0.01 5.94 -4.09
CA PRO A 156 -0.59 7.27 -4.19
C PRO A 156 -1.72 7.37 -5.22
N ASP A 157 -1.56 6.70 -6.36
CA ASP A 157 -2.51 6.69 -7.47
C ASP A 157 -3.32 5.39 -7.56
N TYR A 158 -3.50 4.69 -6.43
CA TYR A 158 -4.25 3.44 -6.41
C TYR A 158 -5.62 3.60 -7.06
N GLN A 159 -5.96 2.65 -7.93
CA GLN A 159 -7.25 2.59 -8.62
C GLN A 159 -7.74 1.14 -8.68
N PHE A 160 -8.98 0.89 -8.26
CA PHE A 160 -9.62 -0.41 -8.45
C PHE A 160 -10.02 -0.59 -9.92
N ALA A 161 -9.95 -1.83 -10.41
CA ALA A 161 -10.25 -2.17 -11.82
C ALA A 161 -11.62 -1.68 -12.31
N ASP A 162 -12.63 -1.68 -11.43
CA ASP A 162 -14.01 -1.31 -11.75
C ASP A 162 -14.34 0.12 -11.31
N SER A 163 -13.35 0.97 -11.01
CA SER A 163 -13.55 2.35 -10.54
C SER A 163 -12.99 3.36 -11.52
N ALA A 164 -13.59 4.57 -11.54
CA ALA A 164 -12.99 5.71 -12.22
C ALA A 164 -11.79 6.25 -11.43
N PRO A 165 -10.79 6.92 -12.05
CA PRO A 165 -9.63 7.48 -11.35
C PRO A 165 -10.00 8.47 -10.24
N ASP A 166 -11.14 9.15 -10.40
CA ASP A 166 -11.69 10.14 -9.47
C ASP A 166 -12.77 9.56 -8.53
N ASP A 167 -12.97 8.23 -8.49
CA ASP A 167 -13.85 7.62 -7.48
C ASP A 167 -13.16 7.68 -6.11
N PRO A 168 -13.75 8.35 -5.10
CA PRO A 168 -13.19 8.39 -3.76
C PRO A 168 -13.00 7.01 -3.10
N ALA A 169 -13.67 5.95 -3.58
CA ALA A 169 -13.46 4.59 -3.11
C ALA A 169 -11.99 4.15 -3.21
N ASN A 170 -11.24 4.70 -4.19
CA ASN A 170 -9.81 4.43 -4.35
C ASN A 170 -8.97 4.87 -3.13
N LEU A 171 -9.44 5.87 -2.38
CA LEU A 171 -8.77 6.37 -1.17
C LEU A 171 -8.59 5.32 -0.09
N THR A 172 -9.38 4.23 -0.11
CA THR A 172 -9.20 3.12 0.84
C THR A 172 -7.84 2.45 0.73
N ASN A 173 -7.21 2.49 -0.46
CA ASN A 173 -5.91 1.90 -0.74
C ASN A 173 -4.86 2.95 -1.16
N ARG A 174 -5.19 4.25 -1.11
CA ARG A 174 -4.21 5.31 -1.35
C ARG A 174 -3.39 5.60 -0.11
N ALA A 175 -2.08 5.69 -0.31
CA ALA A 175 -1.08 6.04 0.68
C ALA A 175 -0.20 7.18 0.16
N PRO A 176 0.56 7.90 1.01
CA PRO A 176 1.44 8.99 0.55
C PRO A 176 2.59 8.53 -0.35
N TRP A 177 2.98 7.27 -0.23
CA TRP A 177 4.07 6.63 -0.96
C TRP A 177 3.64 5.24 -1.42
N PRO A 178 4.29 4.64 -2.46
CA PRO A 178 4.09 3.23 -2.80
C PRO A 178 4.55 2.33 -1.65
N ILE A 179 3.70 1.38 -1.24
CA ILE A 179 3.94 0.50 -0.08
C ILE A 179 3.54 -0.93 -0.42
N LEU A 180 4.44 -1.87 -0.15
CA LEU A 180 4.12 -3.29 -0.02
C LEU A 180 3.90 -3.58 1.46
N HIS A 181 2.68 -3.96 1.83
CA HIS A 181 2.28 -4.21 3.21
C HIS A 181 2.28 -5.71 3.49
N LEU A 182 3.25 -6.18 4.27
CA LEU A 182 3.43 -7.57 4.63
C LEU A 182 2.59 -7.90 5.87
N LEU A 183 1.75 -8.90 5.77
CA LEU A 183 0.76 -9.28 6.76
C LEU A 183 0.87 -10.76 7.12
N ARG A 184 0.67 -11.08 8.41
CA ARG A 184 0.52 -12.47 8.89
C ARG A 184 -0.93 -12.92 8.70
N GLU A 185 -1.16 -14.00 7.96
CA GLU A 185 -2.52 -14.52 7.79
C GLU A 185 -3.16 -14.94 9.12
N ALA A 186 -2.37 -15.54 10.01
CA ALA A 186 -2.86 -15.92 11.35
C ALA A 186 -3.31 -14.72 12.19
N SER A 187 -2.69 -13.53 12.03
CA SER A 187 -3.10 -12.30 12.72
C SER A 187 -4.40 -11.75 12.14
N ILE A 188 -4.53 -11.78 10.81
CA ILE A 188 -5.76 -11.39 10.13
C ILE A 188 -6.91 -12.32 10.52
N ASP A 189 -6.70 -13.62 10.51
CA ASP A 189 -7.73 -14.61 10.89
C ASP A 189 -8.26 -14.37 12.31
N ARG A 190 -7.36 -14.17 13.27
CA ARG A 190 -7.74 -13.85 14.66
C ARG A 190 -8.55 -12.55 14.75
N ALA A 191 -8.12 -11.54 14.00
CA ALA A 191 -8.76 -10.25 14.00
C ALA A 191 -10.15 -10.31 13.37
N VAL A 192 -10.30 -10.99 12.22
CA VAL A 192 -11.59 -11.22 11.54
C VAL A 192 -12.54 -12.04 12.40
N ALA A 193 -12.04 -13.10 13.06
CA ALA A 193 -12.85 -13.93 13.96
C ALA A 193 -13.38 -13.17 15.18
N ALA A 194 -12.65 -12.14 15.63
CA ALA A 194 -13.05 -11.30 16.76
C ALA A 194 -13.99 -10.14 16.34
N TYR A 195 -14.21 -9.90 15.05
CA TYR A 195 -15.00 -8.79 14.55
C TYR A 195 -16.42 -9.24 14.21
N PRO A 196 -17.48 -8.57 14.71
CA PRO A 196 -18.86 -9.04 14.57
C PRO A 196 -19.35 -9.15 13.11
N GLU A 197 -18.94 -8.19 12.27
CA GLU A 197 -19.39 -8.05 10.88
C GLU A 197 -18.22 -7.75 9.93
N PRO A 198 -17.30 -8.71 9.70
CA PRO A 198 -16.10 -8.46 8.89
C PRO A 198 -16.44 -8.11 7.43
N ASP A 199 -17.54 -8.63 6.89
CA ASP A 199 -17.96 -8.35 5.51
C ASP A 199 -18.42 -6.90 5.30
N ALA A 200 -18.90 -6.24 6.36
CA ALA A 200 -19.33 -4.85 6.30
C ALA A 200 -18.18 -3.82 6.33
N ILE A 201 -16.94 -4.26 6.62
CA ILE A 201 -15.76 -3.36 6.71
C ILE A 201 -15.56 -2.62 5.38
N ILE A 202 -15.61 -3.33 4.26
CA ILE A 202 -15.33 -2.77 2.93
C ILE A 202 -16.37 -1.71 2.57
N GLU A 203 -17.65 -2.02 2.72
CA GLU A 203 -18.76 -1.10 2.40
C GLU A 203 -18.70 0.16 3.27
N ARG A 204 -18.44 -0.01 4.57
CA ARG A 204 -18.27 1.10 5.49
C ARG A 204 -17.05 1.97 5.14
N ASN A 205 -15.93 1.36 4.78
CA ASN A 205 -14.74 2.10 4.37
C ASN A 205 -15.00 2.95 3.12
N ILE A 206 -15.65 2.36 2.11
CA ILE A 206 -16.06 3.08 0.89
C ILE A 206 -16.99 4.25 1.23
N ALA A 207 -17.99 4.03 2.08
CA ALA A 207 -18.91 5.10 2.52
C ALA A 207 -18.17 6.23 3.23
N THR A 208 -17.25 5.89 4.15
CA THR A 208 -16.44 6.85 4.91
C THR A 208 -15.58 7.72 4.00
N VAL A 209 -14.86 7.12 3.04
CA VAL A 209 -13.98 7.90 2.14
C VAL A 209 -14.78 8.70 1.10
N ARG A 210 -15.96 8.24 0.68
CA ARG A 210 -16.85 8.99 -0.19
C ARG A 210 -17.43 10.22 0.50
N GLU A 211 -17.80 10.11 1.77
CA GLU A 211 -18.25 11.25 2.57
C GLU A 211 -17.13 12.28 2.77
N LEU A 212 -15.90 11.82 3.01
CA LEU A 212 -14.74 12.69 3.21
C LEU A 212 -14.29 13.37 1.91
N GLY A 213 -14.28 12.65 0.80
CA GLY A 213 -13.78 13.08 -0.50
C GLY A 213 -12.26 13.30 -0.54
N PHE A 214 -11.73 13.62 -1.73
CA PHE A 214 -10.29 13.84 -1.92
C PHE A 214 -9.74 15.03 -1.15
N GLU A 215 -10.50 16.13 -1.06
CA GLU A 215 -10.07 17.32 -0.34
C GLU A 215 -9.98 17.08 1.16
N GLY A 216 -11.01 16.42 1.73
CA GLY A 216 -11.02 16.04 3.14
C GLY A 216 -9.89 15.06 3.48
N PHE A 217 -9.64 14.08 2.61
CA PHE A 217 -8.54 13.13 2.78
C PHE A 217 -7.16 13.83 2.75
N ARG A 218 -6.96 14.75 1.79
CA ARG A 218 -5.72 15.55 1.72
C ARG A 218 -5.54 16.44 2.95
N ALA A 219 -6.61 17.12 3.39
CA ALA A 219 -6.57 17.96 4.58
C ALA A 219 -6.28 17.16 5.86
N LEU A 220 -6.77 15.90 5.93
CA LEU A 220 -6.48 14.99 7.05
C LEU A 220 -5.00 14.67 7.15
N LEU A 221 -4.31 14.51 6.03
CA LEU A 221 -2.89 14.16 5.96
C LEU A 221 -1.96 15.38 6.05
N ALA A 222 -2.48 16.58 5.78
CA ALA A 222 -1.70 17.81 5.88
C ALA A 222 -1.20 18.03 7.32
N ASP A 223 0.00 18.60 7.46
CA ASP A 223 0.47 19.06 8.76
C ASP A 223 -0.47 20.18 9.27
N LYS A 224 -0.93 20.04 10.51
CA LYS A 224 -1.58 21.18 11.14
C LYS A 224 -0.50 22.25 11.28
N ALA A 225 -0.65 23.35 10.53
CA ALA A 225 0.16 24.53 10.77
C ALA A 225 0.10 24.83 12.27
N THR A 226 1.25 24.75 12.92
CA THR A 226 1.40 25.12 14.33
C THR A 226 1.17 26.64 14.40
N HIS A 227 -0.02 27.05 14.86
CA HIS A 227 -0.31 28.42 15.23
C HIS A 227 0.16 28.65 16.66
#